data_9a864f9160365fc7883cc645c8f1c637
#
_entry.id   9a864f9160365fc7883cc645c8f1c637
#
_cell.length_a   1.000
_cell.length_b   1.000
_cell.length_c   1.000
_cell.angle_alpha   90.00
_cell.angle_beta   90.00
_cell.angle_gamma   90.00
#
_symmetry.space_group_name_H-M   'P 1'
#
loop_
_entity.id
_entity.type
_entity.pdbx_description
1 polymer ?
#
loop_
_entity_poly.entity_id
_entity_poly.type
_entity_poly.pdbx_seq_one_letter_code
_entity_poly.pdbx_strand_id
1 'polypeptide(L)'
;MLESRQVLIASSDPQYREKLDEIARGLGLHSVACASLLDARAQIDQQTFRVVLCADDLPDCNLRMAVRVLAAATGGIPVIVLSHLADWDAYIRALDAGAFDYIVCPPEPAEAERILRLAMGMHPPLGRASRTAA
;
A
#
# COMPACT_ATOMS: atom_id res chain seq x y z
N MET A 1 2.29 7.46 -22.36
CA MET A 1 1.21 6.97 -21.48
C MET A 1 1.39 7.45 -20.05
N LEU A 2 0.37 8.02 -19.50
CA LEU A 2 0.45 8.53 -18.13
C LEU A 2 0.14 7.44 -17.13
N GLU A 3 0.96 7.36 -16.08
CA GLU A 3 0.69 6.45 -14.98
C GLU A 3 -0.41 6.99 -14.11
N SER A 4 -1.14 6.09 -13.47
CA SER A 4 -2.19 6.48 -12.54
C SER A 4 -1.59 7.26 -11.38
N ARG A 5 -2.34 8.23 -10.88
CA ARG A 5 -1.97 8.97 -9.68
C ARG A 5 -2.88 8.61 -8.52
N GLN A 6 -3.47 7.42 -8.57
CA GLN A 6 -4.40 6.98 -7.53
C GLN A 6 -3.79 5.89 -6.67
N VAL A 7 -4.12 5.94 -5.39
CA VAL A 7 -3.74 4.94 -4.41
C VAL A 7 -5.02 4.34 -3.83
N LEU A 8 -5.11 3.02 -3.79
CA LEU A 8 -6.25 2.35 -3.16
C LEU A 8 -5.88 2.05 -1.71
N ILE A 9 -6.73 2.45 -0.78
CA ILE A 9 -6.51 2.22 0.65
C ILE A 9 -7.61 1.31 1.16
N ALA A 10 -7.28 0.05 1.42
CA ALA A 10 -8.21 -0.93 1.94
C ALA A 10 -7.95 -1.14 3.43
N SER A 11 -8.79 -0.56 4.26
CA SER A 11 -8.68 -0.67 5.72
C SER A 11 -10.04 -0.43 6.35
N SER A 12 -10.39 -1.21 7.36
CA SER A 12 -11.63 -0.99 8.09
C SER A 12 -11.52 0.12 9.13
N ASP A 13 -10.32 0.64 9.36
CA ASP A 13 -10.09 1.69 10.35
C ASP A 13 -10.15 3.06 9.67
N PRO A 14 -11.19 3.88 9.95
CA PRO A 14 -11.33 5.17 9.30
C PRO A 14 -10.22 6.16 9.65
N GLN A 15 -9.62 6.04 10.82
CA GLN A 15 -8.52 6.94 11.20
C GLN A 15 -7.29 6.67 10.36
N TYR A 16 -7.00 5.41 10.09
CA TYR A 16 -5.87 5.06 9.24
C TYR A 16 -6.12 5.48 7.80
N ARG A 17 -7.36 5.30 7.31
CA ARG A 17 -7.68 5.74 5.96
C ARG A 17 -7.47 7.25 5.81
N GLU A 18 -7.92 8.02 6.80
CA GLU A 18 -7.78 9.48 6.75
C GLU A 18 -6.31 9.89 6.79
N LYS A 19 -5.52 9.28 7.68
CA LYS A 19 -4.11 9.63 7.81
C LYS A 19 -3.33 9.31 6.54
N LEU A 20 -3.60 8.15 5.96
CA LEU A 20 -2.94 7.74 4.73
C LEU A 20 -3.37 8.58 3.54
N ASP A 21 -4.62 9.04 3.52
CA ASP A 21 -5.08 9.97 2.50
C ASP A 21 -4.30 11.28 2.56
N GLU A 22 -4.07 11.80 3.78
CA GLU A 22 -3.28 13.03 3.93
C GLU A 22 -1.87 12.84 3.41
N ILE A 23 -1.26 11.71 3.73
CA ILE A 23 0.10 11.42 3.27
C ILE A 23 0.14 11.31 1.75
N ALA A 24 -0.83 10.62 1.17
CA ALA A 24 -0.91 10.46 -0.28
C ALA A 24 -1.08 11.81 -0.98
N ARG A 25 -1.94 12.67 -0.45
CA ARG A 25 -2.14 14.01 -1.03
C ARG A 25 -0.87 14.83 -0.98
N GLY A 26 -0.08 14.67 0.07
CA GLY A 26 1.21 15.34 0.15
C GLY A 26 2.18 14.94 -0.94
N LEU A 27 1.96 13.78 -1.56
CA LEU A 27 2.77 13.29 -2.68
C LEU A 27 2.12 13.58 -4.04
N GLY A 28 1.04 14.34 -4.05
CA GLY A 28 0.34 14.64 -5.29
C GLY A 28 -0.54 13.51 -5.79
N LEU A 29 -0.94 12.62 -4.90
CA LEU A 29 -1.74 11.45 -5.25
C LEU A 29 -3.18 11.63 -4.77
N HIS A 30 -4.09 10.89 -5.38
CA HIS A 30 -5.49 10.82 -4.95
C HIS A 30 -5.72 9.45 -4.34
N SER A 31 -6.41 9.38 -3.22
CA SER A 31 -6.71 8.10 -2.62
C SER A 31 -8.18 7.74 -2.82
N VAL A 32 -8.42 6.45 -2.95
CA VAL A 32 -9.75 5.87 -2.94
C VAL A 32 -9.76 4.89 -1.78
N ALA A 33 -10.69 5.05 -0.86
CA ALA A 33 -10.73 4.25 0.35
C ALA A 33 -11.84 3.23 0.30
N CYS A 34 -11.60 2.06 0.88
CA CYS A 34 -12.60 1.02 1.03
C CYS A 34 -12.31 0.24 2.32
N ALA A 35 -13.26 -0.58 2.75
CA ALA A 35 -13.18 -1.23 4.04
C ALA A 35 -13.10 -2.76 3.96
N SER A 36 -13.07 -3.32 2.76
CA SER A 36 -13.08 -4.78 2.60
C SER A 36 -12.37 -5.17 1.31
N LEU A 37 -12.03 -6.45 1.19
CA LEU A 37 -11.44 -6.97 -0.05
C LEU A 37 -12.46 -6.92 -1.19
N LEU A 38 -13.71 -7.21 -0.91
CA LEU A 38 -14.75 -7.18 -1.93
C LEU A 38 -14.86 -5.78 -2.53
N ASP A 39 -14.88 -4.76 -1.69
CA ASP A 39 -14.96 -3.38 -2.15
C ASP A 39 -13.70 -2.98 -2.91
N ALA A 40 -12.54 -3.44 -2.46
CA ALA A 40 -11.28 -3.16 -3.15
C ALA A 40 -11.30 -3.73 -4.57
N ARG A 41 -11.81 -4.96 -4.73
CA ARG A 41 -11.94 -5.58 -6.05
C ARG A 41 -12.86 -4.77 -6.94
N ALA A 42 -13.97 -4.29 -6.40
CA ALA A 42 -14.90 -3.47 -7.18
C ALA A 42 -14.24 -2.18 -7.67
N GLN A 43 -13.43 -1.55 -6.84
CA GLN A 43 -12.72 -0.34 -7.24
C GLN A 43 -11.69 -0.63 -8.33
N ILE A 44 -10.97 -1.73 -8.21
CA ILE A 44 -9.96 -2.11 -9.20
C ILE A 44 -10.59 -2.39 -10.56
N ASP A 45 -11.82 -2.91 -10.58
CA ASP A 45 -12.53 -3.16 -11.83
C ASP A 45 -12.94 -1.86 -12.54
N GLN A 46 -13.03 -0.76 -11.82
CA GLN A 46 -13.54 0.50 -12.36
C GLN A 46 -12.45 1.51 -12.69
N GLN A 47 -11.30 1.42 -12.04
CA GLN A 47 -10.25 2.42 -12.22
C GLN A 47 -8.89 1.82 -11.98
N THR A 48 -7.85 2.54 -12.40
CA THR A 48 -6.48 2.07 -12.26
C THR A 48 -5.81 2.71 -11.05
N PHE A 49 -4.92 1.95 -10.43
CA PHE A 49 -4.19 2.41 -9.25
C PHE A 49 -2.70 2.21 -9.45
N ARG A 50 -1.92 3.04 -8.80
CA ARG A 50 -0.47 2.93 -8.84
C ARG A 50 0.09 2.10 -7.71
N VAL A 51 -0.58 2.11 -6.56
CA VAL A 51 -0.19 1.38 -5.36
C VAL A 51 -1.46 0.99 -4.63
N VAL A 52 -1.44 -0.16 -3.95
CA VAL A 52 -2.54 -0.58 -3.07
C VAL A 52 -1.98 -0.68 -1.65
N LEU A 53 -2.66 -0.03 -0.72
CA LEU A 53 -2.39 -0.17 0.72
C LEU A 53 -3.46 -1.08 1.29
N CYS A 54 -3.06 -2.19 1.89
CA CYS A 54 -3.99 -3.23 2.32
C CYS A 54 -3.77 -3.61 3.78
N ALA A 55 -4.77 -3.38 4.61
CA ALA A 55 -4.69 -3.77 6.01
C ALA A 55 -4.67 -5.29 6.16
N ASP A 56 -3.98 -5.77 7.17
CA ASP A 56 -3.86 -7.21 7.43
C ASP A 56 -5.07 -7.77 8.19
N ASP A 57 -6.03 -6.93 8.52
CA ASP A 57 -7.20 -7.32 9.31
C ASP A 57 -8.52 -7.00 8.60
N LEU A 58 -8.54 -7.08 7.27
CA LEU A 58 -9.80 -6.90 6.54
C LEU A 58 -10.81 -7.95 6.97
N PRO A 59 -12.09 -7.56 7.08
CA PRO A 59 -13.09 -8.45 7.67
C PRO A 59 -13.47 -9.66 6.83
N ASP A 60 -13.19 -9.64 5.55
CA ASP A 60 -13.67 -10.67 4.62
C ASP A 60 -12.58 -11.56 4.03
N CYS A 61 -11.36 -11.51 4.60
CA CYS A 61 -10.26 -12.34 4.05
C CYS A 61 -9.10 -12.40 5.03
N ASN A 62 -8.15 -13.28 4.75
CA ASN A 62 -6.87 -13.26 5.46
C ASN A 62 -5.85 -12.50 4.61
N LEU A 63 -4.71 -12.19 5.22
CA LEU A 63 -3.69 -11.39 4.56
C LEU A 63 -3.17 -12.02 3.27
N ARG A 64 -2.86 -13.31 3.31
CA ARG A 64 -2.32 -13.98 2.12
C ARG A 64 -3.28 -13.90 0.96
N MET A 65 -4.56 -14.15 1.20
CA MET A 65 -5.59 -14.06 0.17
C MET A 65 -5.69 -12.64 -0.37
N ALA A 66 -5.73 -11.65 0.54
CA ALA A 66 -5.87 -10.26 0.13
C ALA A 66 -4.74 -9.83 -0.79
N VAL A 67 -3.48 -10.10 -0.40
CA VAL A 67 -2.33 -9.69 -1.21
C VAL A 67 -2.35 -10.39 -2.57
N ARG A 68 -2.64 -11.68 -2.60
CA ARG A 68 -2.67 -12.43 -3.86
C ARG A 68 -3.75 -11.92 -4.80
N VAL A 69 -4.96 -11.72 -4.27
CA VAL A 69 -6.08 -11.24 -5.07
C VAL A 69 -5.81 -9.86 -5.63
N LEU A 70 -5.30 -8.96 -4.78
CA LEU A 70 -5.05 -7.59 -5.20
C LEU A 70 -3.92 -7.51 -6.22
N ALA A 71 -2.86 -8.27 -6.02
CA ALA A 71 -1.75 -8.29 -6.97
C ALA A 71 -2.22 -8.81 -8.33
N ALA A 72 -2.98 -9.90 -8.34
CA ALA A 72 -3.48 -10.48 -9.59
C ALA A 72 -4.47 -9.54 -10.29
N ALA A 73 -5.37 -8.94 -9.53
CA ALA A 73 -6.42 -8.09 -10.10
C ALA A 73 -5.86 -6.81 -10.70
N THR A 74 -4.74 -6.32 -10.18
CA THR A 74 -4.13 -5.08 -10.67
C THR A 74 -3.06 -5.32 -11.73
N GLY A 75 -2.72 -6.55 -12.02
CA GLY A 75 -1.67 -6.86 -12.98
C GLY A 75 -0.27 -6.67 -12.42
N GLY A 76 -0.11 -6.78 -11.10
CA GLY A 76 1.21 -6.72 -10.47
C GLY A 76 1.59 -5.39 -9.86
N ILE A 77 0.61 -4.54 -9.58
CA ILE A 77 0.88 -3.27 -8.89
C ILE A 77 1.35 -3.56 -7.46
N PRO A 78 2.30 -2.79 -6.92
CA PRO A 78 2.78 -3.01 -5.55
C PRO A 78 1.65 -2.96 -4.52
N VAL A 79 1.65 -3.93 -3.62
CA VAL A 79 0.73 -3.98 -2.49
C VAL A 79 1.55 -3.77 -1.22
N ILE A 80 1.21 -2.77 -0.44
CA ILE A 80 1.86 -2.47 0.83
C ILE A 80 0.90 -2.87 1.94
N VAL A 81 1.37 -3.68 2.88
CA VAL A 81 0.54 -4.15 3.99
C VAL A 81 0.55 -3.13 5.11
N LEU A 82 -0.63 -2.89 5.69
CA LEU A 82 -0.81 -2.03 6.86
C LEU A 82 -1.09 -2.93 8.06
N SER A 83 -0.34 -2.78 9.14
CA SER A 83 -0.49 -3.65 10.32
C SER A 83 -0.23 -2.88 11.60
N HIS A 84 -0.90 -3.28 12.68
CA HIS A 84 -0.62 -2.76 14.02
C HIS A 84 0.63 -3.39 14.63
N LEU A 85 1.12 -4.49 14.04
CA LEU A 85 2.20 -5.27 14.63
C LEU A 85 3.54 -4.76 14.16
N ALA A 86 4.38 -4.35 15.09
CA ALA A 86 5.71 -3.85 14.79
C ALA A 86 6.74 -4.92 15.08
N ASP A 87 6.54 -6.13 14.56
CA ASP A 87 7.45 -7.23 14.81
C ASP A 87 7.94 -7.87 13.52
N TRP A 88 9.06 -8.56 13.64
CA TRP A 88 9.75 -9.14 12.49
C TRP A 88 8.91 -10.23 11.81
N ASP A 89 8.21 -11.05 12.60
CA ASP A 89 7.42 -12.14 12.02
C ASP A 89 6.27 -11.62 11.17
N ALA A 90 5.61 -10.56 11.62
CA ALA A 90 4.54 -9.95 10.85
C ALA A 90 5.06 -9.38 9.53
N TYR A 91 6.21 -8.74 9.58
CA TYR A 91 6.87 -8.19 8.40
C TYR A 91 7.19 -9.29 7.39
N ILE A 92 7.80 -10.38 7.86
CA ILE A 92 8.18 -11.49 6.99
C ILE A 92 6.94 -12.15 6.39
N ARG A 93 5.88 -12.32 7.18
CA ARG A 93 4.63 -12.90 6.65
C ARG A 93 4.04 -12.05 5.53
N ALA A 94 4.12 -10.72 5.66
CA ALA A 94 3.64 -9.83 4.62
C ALA A 94 4.45 -10.00 3.33
N LEU A 95 5.77 -10.03 3.44
CA LEU A 95 6.62 -10.20 2.27
C LEU A 95 6.43 -11.57 1.63
N ASP A 96 6.28 -12.62 2.44
CA ASP A 96 6.03 -13.97 1.95
C ASP A 96 4.70 -14.05 1.17
N ALA A 97 3.72 -13.26 1.57
CA ALA A 97 2.44 -13.23 0.87
C ALA A 97 2.54 -12.52 -0.48
N GLY A 98 3.64 -11.82 -0.73
CA GLY A 98 3.85 -11.11 -1.99
C GLY A 98 3.77 -9.61 -1.87
N ALA A 99 3.73 -9.06 -0.66
CA ALA A 99 3.68 -7.63 -0.47
C ALA A 99 5.00 -6.97 -0.87
N PHE A 100 4.90 -5.75 -1.37
CA PHE A 100 6.07 -4.94 -1.69
C PHE A 100 6.77 -4.46 -0.42
N ASP A 101 5.98 -4.03 0.56
CA ASP A 101 6.51 -3.53 1.83
C ASP A 101 5.39 -3.52 2.88
N TYR A 102 5.64 -2.87 4.00
CA TYR A 102 4.85 -3.00 5.20
C TYR A 102 4.91 -1.67 5.96
N ILE A 103 3.77 -1.17 6.39
CA ILE A 103 3.69 0.06 7.18
C ILE A 103 3.06 -0.28 8.52
N VAL A 104 3.76 0.08 9.60
CA VAL A 104 3.21 -0.09 10.94
C VAL A 104 2.24 1.06 11.22
N CYS A 105 1.04 0.73 11.68
CA CYS A 105 0.00 1.71 11.99
C CYS A 105 -0.15 1.90 13.49
N PRO A 106 -0.40 3.11 13.94
CA PRO A 106 -0.67 4.35 13.18
C PRO A 106 0.55 4.76 12.37
N PRO A 107 0.36 5.16 11.11
CA PRO A 107 1.48 5.42 10.22
C PRO A 107 2.26 6.67 10.63
N GLU A 108 3.57 6.54 10.64
CA GLU A 108 4.46 7.67 10.82
C GLU A 108 4.63 8.32 9.44
N PRO A 109 4.32 9.62 9.30
CA PRO A 109 4.23 10.23 7.96
C PRO A 109 5.49 10.11 7.11
N ALA A 110 6.66 10.35 7.68
CA ALA A 110 7.89 10.30 6.90
C ALA A 110 8.19 8.89 6.43
N GLU A 111 7.96 7.90 7.26
CA GLU A 111 8.19 6.51 6.90
C GLU A 111 7.21 6.04 5.84
N ALA A 112 5.94 6.36 5.99
CA ALA A 112 4.93 5.98 5.02
C ALA A 112 5.20 6.64 3.67
N GLU A 113 5.60 7.92 3.68
CA GLU A 113 5.93 8.64 2.46
C GLU A 113 7.11 7.98 1.76
N ARG A 114 8.15 7.61 2.51
CA ARG A 114 9.33 6.95 1.96
C ARG A 114 8.94 5.65 1.27
N ILE A 115 8.11 4.84 1.92
CA ILE A 115 7.70 3.55 1.37
C ILE A 115 6.85 3.74 0.12
N LEU A 116 5.94 4.72 0.13
CA LEU A 116 5.13 5.01 -1.05
C LEU A 116 5.97 5.46 -2.22
N ARG A 117 6.96 6.32 -1.98
CA ARG A 117 7.86 6.77 -3.05
C ARG A 117 8.61 5.60 -3.67
N LEU A 118 9.10 4.70 -2.84
CA LEU A 118 9.81 3.52 -3.34
C LEU A 118 8.90 2.64 -4.18
N ALA A 119 7.69 2.41 -3.70
CA ALA A 119 6.73 1.54 -4.40
C ALA A 119 6.36 2.11 -5.77
N MET A 120 6.33 3.43 -5.89
CA MET A 120 5.99 4.09 -7.14
C MET A 120 7.20 4.35 -8.04
N GLY A 121 8.38 3.91 -7.63
CA GLY A 121 9.59 4.17 -8.38
C GLY A 121 10.07 5.61 -8.29
N MET A 122 9.60 6.38 -7.31
CA MET A 122 10.02 7.77 -7.09
C MET A 122 11.18 7.78 -6.13
N HIS A 123 12.36 7.92 -6.65
CA HIS A 123 13.57 7.88 -5.84
C HIS A 123 14.04 9.28 -5.46
N PRO A 124 14.47 9.48 -4.21
CA PRO A 124 15.15 10.73 -3.86
C PRO A 124 16.49 10.75 -4.60
N PRO A 125 16.92 11.90 -5.11
CA PRO A 125 18.14 11.95 -5.94
C PRO A 125 19.36 11.37 -5.24
N LEU A 126 19.61 11.72 -4.00
CA LEU A 126 20.80 11.26 -3.29
C LEU A 126 20.64 9.83 -2.78
N GLY A 127 19.44 9.49 -2.34
CA GLY A 127 19.19 8.14 -1.85
C GLY A 127 19.33 7.10 -2.92
N ARG A 128 18.96 7.42 -4.13
CA ARG A 128 19.07 6.48 -5.23
C ARG A 128 20.53 6.13 -5.51
N ALA A 129 21.39 7.11 -5.51
CA ALA A 129 22.81 6.86 -5.76
C ALA A 129 23.38 5.91 -4.71
N SER A 130 23.04 6.11 -3.45
CA SER A 130 23.51 5.24 -2.38
C SER A 130 23.04 3.82 -2.56
N ARG A 131 21.78 3.64 -2.90
CA ARG A 131 21.23 2.31 -3.05
C ARG A 131 21.80 1.58 -4.24
N THR A 132 22.08 2.29 -5.29
CA THR A 132 22.65 1.68 -6.47
C THR A 132 24.00 1.07 -6.17
N ALA A 133 24.73 1.66 -5.27
CA ALA A 133 26.05 1.15 -4.89
C ALA A 133 25.96 -0.14 -4.10
N ALA A 134 24.83 -0.39 -3.50
CA ALA A 134 24.64 -1.64 -2.77
C ALA A 134 24.25 -2.76 -3.71
#